data_7296698abf967bfb17d70cc83f15357a
#
_entry.id   7296698abf967bfb17d70cc83f15357a
#
_cell.length_a   1.000
_cell.length_b   1.000
_cell.length_c   1.000
_cell.angle_alpha   90.00
_cell.angle_beta   90.00
_cell.angle_gamma   90.00
#
_symmetry.space_group_name_H-M   'P 1'
#
loop_
_entity.id
_entity.type
_entity.pdbx_description
1 polymer ?
#
loop_
_entity_poly.entity_id
_entity_poly.type
_entity_poly.pdbx_seq_one_letter_code
_entity_poly.pdbx_strand_id
1 'polypeptide(L)'
;MKLVSITWSSELPHLMQGARELSFNLEAWSYTQLDDPTQLEKCLKSLKSAQMVLIHPSNDPCWDEIIPSLSPSTPVISFGRDPSLWTVANVPMDTTLTVNRYALFGGRKNFKNLLKYACNQALKTSFQLEPPEEILWQGLYHPRAETAFATVDEYLEWYQGKERSWVGLIFSRTSWANEDLKVVDAAI
;
A
#
# COMPACT_ATOMS: atom_id res chain seq x y z
N MET A 1 -1.01 10.96 17.50
CA MET A 1 -0.42 11.37 16.21
C MET A 1 -1.49 11.10 15.17
N LYS A 2 -1.97 12.16 14.46
CA LYS A 2 -3.01 12.05 13.45
C LYS A 2 -2.39 12.04 12.05
N LEU A 3 -2.60 10.94 11.33
CA LEU A 3 -2.16 10.74 9.96
C LEU A 3 -3.38 10.70 9.04
N VAL A 4 -3.24 11.19 7.83
CA VAL A 4 -4.26 11.07 6.78
C VAL A 4 -3.66 10.36 5.58
N SER A 5 -4.41 9.44 4.97
CA SER A 5 -3.98 8.80 3.73
C SER A 5 -5.09 8.79 2.69
N ILE A 6 -4.70 9.03 1.43
CA ILE A 6 -5.57 8.90 0.26
C ILE A 6 -4.87 7.95 -0.71
N THR A 7 -5.50 6.80 -0.99
CA THR A 7 -4.83 5.71 -1.69
C THR A 7 -5.82 4.81 -2.45
N TRP A 8 -5.31 3.77 -3.10
CA TRP A 8 -6.16 2.75 -3.73
C TRP A 8 -6.82 1.83 -2.70
N SER A 9 -8.01 1.33 -3.04
CA SER A 9 -8.77 0.41 -2.17
C SER A 9 -7.98 -0.83 -1.76
N SER A 10 -7.07 -1.31 -2.63
CA SER A 10 -6.22 -2.48 -2.36
C SER A 10 -5.10 -2.22 -1.34
N GLU A 11 -4.69 -0.96 -1.13
CA GLU A 11 -3.62 -0.59 -0.20
C GLU A 11 -4.17 -0.24 1.19
N LEU A 12 -5.42 0.20 1.22
CA LEU A 12 -6.08 0.70 2.42
C LEU A 12 -6.05 -0.27 3.61
N PRO A 13 -6.35 -1.58 3.44
CA PRO A 13 -6.33 -2.53 4.56
C PRO A 13 -4.95 -2.63 5.22
N HIS A 14 -3.87 -2.65 4.43
CA HIS A 14 -2.51 -2.77 4.94
C HIS A 14 -2.06 -1.51 5.68
N LEU A 15 -2.37 -0.33 5.15
CA LEU A 15 -2.11 0.94 5.84
C LEU A 15 -2.86 1.01 7.17
N MET A 16 -4.15 0.68 7.16
CA MET A 16 -4.97 0.67 8.37
C MET A 16 -4.47 -0.33 9.41
N GLN A 17 -4.07 -1.52 8.99
CA GLN A 17 -3.52 -2.53 9.88
C GLN A 17 -2.16 -2.10 10.44
N GLY A 18 -1.25 -1.63 9.60
CA GLY A 18 0.05 -1.11 10.04
C GLY A 18 -0.10 0.04 11.05
N ALA A 19 -1.05 0.94 10.81
CA ALA A 19 -1.35 2.04 11.73
C ALA A 19 -1.87 1.55 13.08
N ARG A 20 -2.75 0.54 13.11
CA ARG A 20 -3.25 -0.07 14.36
C ARG A 20 -2.12 -0.70 15.17
N GLU A 21 -1.24 -1.47 14.51
CA GLU A 21 -0.09 -2.11 15.16
C GLU A 21 0.91 -1.10 15.72
N LEU A 22 1.00 0.09 15.13
CA LEU A 22 1.85 1.19 15.56
C LEU A 22 1.12 2.16 16.52
N SER A 23 -0.14 1.91 16.83
CA SER A 23 -0.99 2.79 17.64
C SER A 23 -1.12 4.20 17.05
N PHE A 24 -1.14 4.33 15.73
CA PHE A 24 -1.38 5.59 15.05
C PHE A 24 -2.88 5.85 14.86
N ASN A 25 -3.27 7.12 14.97
CA ASN A 25 -4.59 7.56 14.52
C ASN A 25 -4.52 7.86 13.02
N LEU A 26 -4.77 6.86 12.18
CA LEU A 26 -4.83 6.99 10.73
C LEU A 26 -6.27 7.09 10.26
N GLU A 27 -6.62 8.19 9.63
CA GLU A 27 -7.84 8.35 8.85
C GLU A 27 -7.47 8.17 7.37
N ALA A 28 -8.12 7.25 6.68
CA ALA A 28 -7.72 6.89 5.33
C ALA A 28 -8.93 6.68 4.42
N TRP A 29 -8.81 7.13 3.18
CA TRP A 29 -9.83 7.03 2.14
C TRP A 29 -9.27 6.41 0.87
N SER A 30 -10.11 5.63 0.20
CA SER A 30 -9.88 5.23 -1.18
C SER A 30 -10.61 6.18 -2.15
N TYR A 31 -10.15 6.21 -3.40
CA TYR A 31 -10.81 6.99 -4.46
C TYR A 31 -12.29 6.66 -4.58
N THR A 32 -12.65 5.36 -4.58
CA THR A 32 -14.04 4.91 -4.63
C THR A 32 -14.92 5.47 -3.49
N GLN A 33 -14.31 5.70 -2.32
CA GLN A 33 -15.03 6.35 -1.22
C GLN A 33 -15.16 7.86 -1.43
N LEU A 34 -14.21 8.50 -2.08
CA LEU A 34 -14.21 9.94 -2.34
C LEU A 34 -15.14 10.36 -3.48
N ASP A 35 -15.70 9.41 -4.25
CA ASP A 35 -16.81 9.65 -5.17
C ASP A 35 -18.11 10.10 -4.43
N ASP A 36 -18.22 9.76 -3.13
CA ASP A 36 -19.29 10.28 -2.27
C ASP A 36 -18.90 11.68 -1.72
N PRO A 37 -19.64 12.74 -2.06
CA PRO A 37 -19.35 14.08 -1.58
C PRO A 37 -19.26 14.20 -0.06
N THR A 38 -20.03 13.40 0.68
CA THR A 38 -20.00 13.37 2.15
C THR A 38 -18.66 12.83 2.67
N GLN A 39 -18.09 11.83 2.00
CA GLN A 39 -16.79 11.29 2.35
C GLN A 39 -15.66 12.25 1.96
N LEU A 40 -15.78 12.88 0.79
CA LEU A 40 -14.83 13.90 0.34
C LEU A 40 -14.79 15.07 1.34
N GLU A 41 -15.93 15.58 1.79
CA GLU A 41 -15.98 16.66 2.80
C GLU A 41 -15.29 16.23 4.11
N LYS A 42 -15.51 15.00 4.58
CA LYS A 42 -14.84 14.46 5.77
C LYS A 42 -13.32 14.38 5.57
N CYS A 43 -12.89 13.91 4.39
CA CYS A 43 -11.48 13.85 4.03
C CYS A 43 -10.84 15.25 4.07
N LEU A 44 -11.44 16.23 3.37
CA LEU A 44 -10.97 17.62 3.34
C LEU A 44 -10.89 18.24 4.74
N LYS A 45 -11.87 17.94 5.61
CA LYS A 45 -11.82 18.37 7.02
C LYS A 45 -10.68 17.72 7.79
N SER A 46 -10.40 16.45 7.53
CA SER A 46 -9.31 15.72 8.16
C SER A 46 -7.94 16.22 7.75
N LEU A 47 -7.75 16.60 6.49
CA LEU A 47 -6.50 17.18 5.98
C LEU A 47 -6.07 18.42 6.77
N LYS A 48 -7.04 19.26 7.17
CA LYS A 48 -6.76 20.48 7.95
C LYS A 48 -6.12 20.24 9.33
N SER A 49 -6.29 19.05 9.90
CA SER A 49 -5.77 18.68 11.22
C SER A 49 -4.71 17.57 11.16
N ALA A 50 -4.31 17.18 9.96
CA ALA A 50 -3.29 16.15 9.76
C ALA A 50 -1.91 16.64 10.18
N GLN A 51 -1.15 15.79 10.84
CA GLN A 51 0.27 16.03 11.13
C GLN A 51 1.18 15.54 9.99
N MET A 52 0.68 14.60 9.19
CA MET A 52 1.32 14.10 7.98
C MET A 52 0.25 13.53 7.05
N VAL A 53 0.46 13.69 5.75
CA VAL A 53 -0.43 13.15 4.71
C VAL A 53 0.35 12.20 3.82
N LEU A 54 -0.21 11.02 3.55
CA LEU A 54 0.30 10.02 2.62
C LEU A 54 -0.65 9.95 1.42
N ILE A 55 -0.12 10.10 0.23
CA ILE A 55 -0.93 10.19 -0.99
C ILE A 55 -0.39 9.23 -2.05
N HIS A 56 -1.26 8.40 -2.60
CA HIS A 56 -1.05 7.72 -3.87
C HIS A 56 -1.87 8.45 -4.95
N PRO A 57 -1.34 9.49 -5.59
CA PRO A 57 -2.13 10.33 -6.47
C PRO A 57 -2.58 9.58 -7.74
N SER A 58 -3.68 10.03 -8.30
CA SER A 58 -4.25 9.55 -9.56
C SER A 58 -4.75 10.75 -10.37
N ASN A 59 -5.31 10.50 -11.55
CA ASN A 59 -5.99 11.52 -12.36
C ASN A 59 -7.49 11.64 -12.04
N ASP A 60 -7.88 11.34 -10.81
CA ASP A 60 -9.25 11.37 -10.35
C ASP A 60 -9.74 12.80 -10.11
N PRO A 61 -10.99 13.18 -10.43
CA PRO A 61 -11.51 14.56 -10.26
C PRO A 61 -11.43 15.09 -8.82
N CYS A 62 -11.45 14.22 -7.81
CA CYS A 62 -11.35 14.67 -6.41
C CYS A 62 -10.04 15.42 -6.10
N TRP A 63 -9.02 15.30 -6.92
CA TRP A 63 -7.75 16.01 -6.76
C TRP A 63 -7.87 17.52 -6.91
N ASP A 64 -8.83 18.00 -7.69
CA ASP A 64 -9.08 19.44 -7.85
C ASP A 64 -9.48 20.12 -6.53
N GLU A 65 -10.04 19.34 -5.59
CA GLU A 65 -10.40 19.79 -4.24
C GLU A 65 -9.35 19.43 -3.19
N ILE A 66 -8.69 18.28 -3.32
CA ILE A 66 -7.70 17.78 -2.35
C ILE A 66 -6.43 18.62 -2.38
N ILE A 67 -5.83 18.86 -3.56
CA ILE A 67 -4.56 19.58 -3.67
C ILE A 67 -4.62 20.98 -3.04
N PRO A 68 -5.63 21.82 -3.34
CA PRO A 68 -5.74 23.15 -2.70
C PRO A 68 -5.99 23.10 -1.19
N SER A 69 -6.47 21.95 -0.68
CA SER A 69 -6.76 21.75 0.75
C SER A 69 -5.54 21.30 1.56
N LEU A 70 -4.44 20.96 0.90
CA LEU A 70 -3.19 20.58 1.56
C LEU A 70 -2.51 21.82 2.17
N SER A 71 -2.17 21.74 3.45
CA SER A 71 -1.41 22.80 4.10
C SER A 71 0.06 22.74 3.70
N PRO A 72 0.69 23.85 3.28
CA PRO A 72 2.12 23.89 2.98
C PRO A 72 3.01 23.50 4.17
N SER A 73 2.53 23.67 5.40
CA SER A 73 3.26 23.33 6.62
C SER A 73 3.12 21.87 7.04
N THR A 74 2.17 21.12 6.47
CA THR A 74 1.97 19.69 6.76
C THR A 74 2.81 18.88 5.80
N PRO A 75 3.68 17.97 6.30
CA PRO A 75 4.41 17.06 5.43
C PRO A 75 3.47 16.20 4.58
N VAL A 76 3.63 16.28 3.27
CA VAL A 76 2.92 15.47 2.27
C VAL A 76 3.92 14.56 1.58
N ILE A 77 3.71 13.26 1.70
CA ILE A 77 4.51 12.24 1.06
C ILE A 77 3.67 11.58 -0.02
N SER A 78 4.13 11.67 -1.26
CA SER A 78 3.50 11.01 -2.40
C SER A 78 4.19 9.70 -2.72
N PHE A 79 3.47 8.73 -3.23
CA PHE A 79 4.00 7.46 -3.74
C PHE A 79 3.11 6.95 -4.87
N GLY A 80 3.50 5.89 -5.54
CA GLY A 80 2.74 5.32 -6.66
C GLY A 80 3.59 5.15 -7.90
N ARG A 81 3.01 4.58 -8.94
CA ARG A 81 3.74 4.15 -10.14
C ARG A 81 4.08 5.27 -11.11
N ASP A 82 3.38 6.39 -11.04
CA ASP A 82 3.60 7.54 -11.93
C ASP A 82 4.38 8.65 -11.20
N PRO A 83 5.70 8.77 -11.47
CA PRO A 83 6.51 9.81 -10.85
C PRO A 83 6.08 11.24 -11.20
N SER A 84 5.37 11.47 -12.31
CA SER A 84 4.88 12.80 -12.68
C SER A 84 3.88 13.36 -11.69
N LEU A 85 3.18 12.48 -10.99
CA LEU A 85 2.19 12.82 -9.96
C LEU A 85 2.81 13.04 -8.57
N TRP A 86 4.13 12.79 -8.39
CA TRP A 86 4.79 13.00 -7.09
C TRP A 86 5.07 14.47 -6.77
N THR A 87 4.82 15.36 -7.70
CA THR A 87 5.01 16.82 -7.53
C THR A 87 4.16 17.42 -6.42
N VAL A 88 3.13 16.71 -5.95
CA VAL A 88 2.32 17.10 -4.80
C VAL A 88 3.05 16.94 -3.45
N ALA A 89 4.11 16.14 -3.40
CA ALA A 89 4.91 15.97 -2.20
C ALA A 89 5.74 17.22 -1.89
N ASN A 90 5.84 17.56 -0.60
CA ASN A 90 6.65 18.66 -0.08
C ASN A 90 7.78 18.19 0.85
N VAL A 91 8.16 16.92 0.73
CA VAL A 91 9.29 16.30 1.44
C VAL A 91 10.46 16.06 0.47
N PRO A 92 11.69 15.78 0.98
CA PRO A 92 12.81 15.41 0.12
C PRO A 92 12.49 14.24 -0.80
N MET A 93 12.96 14.28 -2.05
CA MET A 93 12.69 13.24 -3.05
C MET A 93 13.14 11.84 -2.59
N ASP A 94 14.24 11.72 -1.86
CA ASP A 94 14.72 10.45 -1.31
C ASP A 94 13.70 9.83 -0.35
N THR A 95 12.94 10.66 0.37
CA THR A 95 11.83 10.18 1.22
C THR A 95 10.74 9.57 0.37
N THR A 96 10.31 10.27 -0.68
CA THR A 96 9.29 9.79 -1.64
C THR A 96 9.74 8.50 -2.31
N LEU A 97 10.98 8.42 -2.79
CA LEU A 97 11.53 7.22 -3.43
C LEU A 97 11.54 6.01 -2.49
N THR A 98 11.95 6.20 -1.24
CA THR A 98 11.98 5.10 -0.26
C THR A 98 10.59 4.64 0.13
N VAL A 99 9.65 5.56 0.37
CA VAL A 99 8.25 5.24 0.62
C VAL A 99 7.65 4.48 -0.56
N ASN A 100 7.95 4.93 -1.79
CA ASN A 100 7.48 4.25 -3.00
C ASN A 100 8.03 2.83 -3.13
N ARG A 101 9.28 2.54 -2.74
CA ARG A 101 9.83 1.17 -2.76
C ARG A 101 9.05 0.23 -1.86
N TYR A 102 8.70 0.65 -0.64
CA TYR A 102 7.85 -0.14 0.25
C TYR A 102 6.47 -0.39 -0.37
N ALA A 103 5.85 0.64 -0.92
CA ALA A 103 4.53 0.53 -1.55
C ALA A 103 4.55 -0.37 -2.80
N LEU A 104 5.61 -0.26 -3.62
CA LEU A 104 5.77 -1.05 -4.85
C LEU A 104 5.86 -2.55 -4.57
N PHE A 105 6.59 -2.93 -3.54
CA PHE A 105 6.69 -4.33 -3.14
C PHE A 105 5.39 -4.81 -2.50
N GLY A 106 4.67 -3.94 -1.79
CA GLY A 106 3.37 -4.25 -1.21
C GLY A 106 3.46 -5.15 0.01
N GLY A 107 2.31 -5.65 0.47
CA GLY A 107 2.21 -6.53 1.61
C GLY A 107 2.28 -5.83 2.98
N ARG A 108 1.76 -6.51 3.98
CA ARG A 108 1.60 -5.99 5.34
C ARG A 108 2.89 -5.45 5.96
N LYS A 109 3.98 -6.20 5.83
CA LYS A 109 5.29 -5.85 6.40
C LYS A 109 5.85 -4.57 5.78
N ASN A 110 5.79 -4.47 4.46
CA ASN A 110 6.24 -3.30 3.73
C ASN A 110 5.42 -2.06 4.08
N PHE A 111 4.08 -2.14 4.10
CA PHE A 111 3.23 -1.01 4.47
C PHE A 111 3.43 -0.56 5.92
N LYS A 112 3.68 -1.48 6.85
CA LYS A 112 4.04 -1.14 8.22
C LYS A 112 5.36 -0.37 8.30
N ASN A 113 6.40 -0.83 7.59
CA ASN A 113 7.70 -0.15 7.54
C ASN A 113 7.62 1.16 6.74
N LEU A 114 6.77 1.26 5.72
CA LEU A 114 6.43 2.51 5.04
C LEU A 114 5.94 3.57 6.03
N LEU A 115 4.98 3.22 6.88
CA LEU A 115 4.45 4.12 7.90
C LEU A 115 5.53 4.55 8.91
N LYS A 116 6.34 3.61 9.40
CA LYS A 116 7.47 3.91 10.30
C LYS A 116 8.45 4.86 9.64
N TYR A 117 8.85 4.58 8.40
CA TYR A 117 9.80 5.39 7.65
C TYR A 117 9.25 6.80 7.41
N ALA A 118 8.02 6.90 6.92
CA ALA A 118 7.36 8.18 6.70
C ALA A 118 7.31 9.03 7.99
N CYS A 119 6.94 8.43 9.11
CA CYS A 119 6.92 9.12 10.40
C CYS A 119 8.31 9.54 10.88
N ASN A 120 9.34 8.70 10.69
CA ASN A 120 10.71 9.07 11.03
C ASN A 120 11.18 10.31 10.25
N GLN A 121 10.87 10.37 8.96
CA GLN A 121 11.26 11.50 8.10
C GLN A 121 10.44 12.76 8.38
N ALA A 122 9.12 12.64 8.43
CA ALA A 122 8.22 13.78 8.50
C ALA A 122 7.99 14.29 9.92
N LEU A 123 7.92 13.40 10.90
CA LEU A 123 7.54 13.73 12.28
C LEU A 123 8.67 13.52 13.29
N LYS A 124 9.89 13.20 12.80
CA LYS A 124 11.10 13.05 13.62
C LYS A 124 10.96 11.97 14.72
N THR A 125 10.21 10.92 14.42
CA THR A 125 10.16 9.73 15.28
C THR A 125 11.42 8.87 15.06
N SER A 126 11.60 7.81 15.86
CA SER A 126 12.79 6.95 15.83
C SER A 126 12.41 5.47 15.78
N PHE A 127 11.46 5.10 14.94
CA PHE A 127 11.09 3.70 14.75
C PHE A 127 12.25 2.91 14.15
N GLN A 128 12.48 1.71 14.65
CA GLN A 128 13.38 0.76 14.01
C GLN A 128 12.79 0.32 12.66
N LEU A 129 13.58 0.43 11.62
CA LEU A 129 13.18 0.13 10.24
C LEU A 129 13.76 -1.21 9.80
N GLU A 130 12.99 -1.93 9.02
CA GLU A 130 13.46 -3.04 8.20
C GLU A 130 13.48 -2.58 6.74
N PRO A 131 14.45 -3.03 5.93
CA PRO A 131 14.50 -2.66 4.52
C PRO A 131 13.24 -3.16 3.79
N PRO A 132 12.87 -2.56 2.64
CA PRO A 132 11.81 -3.06 1.80
C PRO A 132 12.07 -4.51 1.40
N GLU A 133 11.11 -5.39 1.70
CA GLU A 133 11.17 -6.81 1.37
C GLU A 133 10.59 -7.02 -0.03
N GLU A 134 11.44 -7.51 -0.93
CA GLU A 134 11.00 -7.75 -2.30
C GLU A 134 10.10 -8.98 -2.37
N ILE A 135 8.91 -8.81 -2.94
CA ILE A 135 7.96 -9.88 -3.23
C ILE A 135 8.10 -10.24 -4.71
N LEU A 136 8.11 -11.53 -5.03
CA LEU A 136 8.19 -12.03 -6.41
C LEU A 136 7.22 -11.29 -7.34
N TRP A 137 7.71 -10.85 -8.49
CA TRP A 137 6.89 -10.19 -9.51
C TRP A 137 5.95 -11.16 -10.22
N GLN A 138 6.37 -12.40 -10.34
CA GLN A 138 5.61 -13.54 -10.87
C GLN A 138 6.01 -14.80 -10.12
N GLY A 139 5.14 -15.77 -10.07
CA GLY A 139 5.43 -17.04 -9.38
C GLY A 139 4.23 -17.97 -9.39
N LEU A 140 4.39 -19.12 -8.79
CA LEU A 140 3.33 -20.11 -8.61
C LEU A 140 2.90 -20.10 -7.14
N TYR A 141 1.60 -20.10 -6.93
CA TYR A 141 0.99 -20.13 -5.62
C TYR A 141 0.21 -21.41 -5.39
N HIS A 142 0.24 -21.90 -4.18
CA HIS A 142 -0.63 -22.97 -3.72
C HIS A 142 -1.04 -22.72 -2.26
N PRO A 143 -2.35 -22.86 -1.88
CA PRO A 143 -2.85 -22.50 -0.53
C PRO A 143 -2.19 -23.27 0.62
N ARG A 144 -1.61 -24.43 0.34
CA ARG A 144 -0.90 -25.26 1.35
C ARG A 144 0.59 -24.95 1.45
N ALA A 145 1.13 -24.12 0.59
CA ALA A 145 2.54 -23.73 0.63
C ALA A 145 2.72 -22.49 1.51
N GLU A 146 3.80 -22.43 2.27
CA GLU A 146 4.13 -21.28 3.11
C GLU A 146 4.56 -20.06 2.29
N THR A 147 5.17 -20.32 1.12
CA THR A 147 5.67 -19.27 0.21
C THR A 147 5.28 -19.59 -1.22
N ALA A 148 5.28 -18.57 -2.08
CA ALA A 148 5.17 -18.82 -3.52
C ALA A 148 6.50 -19.29 -4.11
N PHE A 149 6.43 -20.01 -5.20
CA PHE A 149 7.57 -20.59 -5.92
C PHE A 149 7.94 -19.68 -7.09
N ALA A 150 9.23 -19.47 -7.29
CA ALA A 150 9.71 -18.65 -8.40
C ALA A 150 9.62 -19.37 -9.75
N THR A 151 9.74 -20.69 -9.75
CA THR A 151 9.79 -21.54 -10.95
C THR A 151 8.81 -22.71 -10.88
N VAL A 152 8.46 -23.24 -12.04
CA VAL A 152 7.65 -24.47 -12.15
C VAL A 152 8.38 -25.66 -11.53
N ASP A 153 9.70 -25.76 -11.71
CA ASP A 153 10.49 -26.87 -11.19
C ASP A 153 10.46 -26.90 -9.65
N GLU A 154 10.66 -25.75 -8.99
CA GLU A 154 10.51 -25.63 -7.52
C GLU A 154 9.10 -26.06 -7.05
N TYR A 155 8.07 -25.66 -7.78
CA TYR A 155 6.70 -26.07 -7.46
C TYR A 155 6.50 -27.57 -7.61
N LEU A 156 7.00 -28.18 -8.69
CA LEU A 156 6.87 -29.61 -8.95
C LEU A 156 7.69 -30.47 -7.96
N GLU A 157 8.84 -29.99 -7.52
CA GLU A 157 9.62 -30.63 -6.46
C GLU A 157 8.85 -30.65 -5.12
N TRP A 158 8.17 -29.57 -4.81
CA TRP A 158 7.34 -29.48 -3.60
C TRP A 158 6.03 -30.26 -3.73
N TYR A 159 5.35 -30.15 -4.90
CA TYR A 159 4.10 -30.83 -5.17
C TYR A 159 4.31 -32.27 -5.65
N GLN A 160 4.24 -33.22 -4.74
CA GLN A 160 4.50 -34.63 -5.04
C GLN A 160 3.30 -35.36 -5.70
N GLY A 161 2.26 -34.64 -6.12
CA GLY A 161 1.06 -35.20 -6.76
C GLY A 161 1.32 -35.57 -8.22
N LYS A 162 1.81 -36.77 -8.46
CA LYS A 162 2.01 -37.35 -9.80
C LYS A 162 0.67 -37.86 -10.32
N GLU A 163 0.33 -37.66 -11.56
CA GLU A 163 -0.75 -38.33 -12.31
C GLU A 163 -2.17 -37.71 -12.23
N ARG A 164 -2.34 -36.43 -12.03
CA ARG A 164 -3.64 -35.76 -12.14
C ARG A 164 -3.62 -34.70 -13.25
N SER A 165 -4.78 -34.45 -13.83
CA SER A 165 -4.97 -33.30 -14.71
C SER A 165 -4.76 -32.00 -13.92
N TRP A 166 -4.01 -31.07 -14.49
CA TRP A 166 -3.71 -29.78 -13.89
C TRP A 166 -4.67 -28.73 -14.37
N VAL A 167 -5.16 -27.89 -13.48
CA VAL A 167 -5.88 -26.67 -13.80
C VAL A 167 -5.11 -25.51 -13.18
N GLY A 168 -4.66 -24.59 -14.01
CA GLY A 168 -3.99 -23.38 -13.57
C GLY A 168 -4.96 -22.21 -13.55
N LEU A 169 -4.93 -21.43 -12.47
CA LEU A 169 -5.63 -20.15 -12.36
C LEU A 169 -4.62 -19.02 -12.46
N ILE A 170 -4.90 -18.02 -13.31
CA ILE A 170 -4.08 -16.81 -13.41
C ILE A 170 -4.78 -15.72 -12.61
N PHE A 171 -4.07 -15.11 -11.68
CA PHE A 171 -4.58 -14.01 -10.88
C PHE A 171 -3.55 -12.88 -10.72
N SER A 172 -3.99 -11.71 -10.28
CA SER A 172 -3.14 -10.54 -10.13
C SER A 172 -2.11 -10.73 -9.02
N ARG A 173 -0.86 -10.34 -9.27
CA ARG A 173 0.16 -10.22 -8.22
C ARG A 173 -0.32 -9.35 -7.05
N THR A 174 -1.15 -8.34 -7.32
CA THR A 174 -1.70 -7.46 -6.28
C THR A 174 -2.49 -8.24 -5.24
N SER A 175 -3.30 -9.23 -5.65
CA SER A 175 -4.05 -10.08 -4.71
C SER A 175 -3.11 -10.86 -3.80
N TRP A 176 -2.02 -11.41 -4.35
CA TRP A 176 -1.02 -12.10 -3.55
C TRP A 176 -0.22 -11.16 -2.65
N ALA A 177 0.31 -10.08 -3.19
CA ALA A 177 1.07 -9.10 -2.43
C ALA A 177 0.26 -8.46 -1.29
N ASN A 178 -1.04 -8.37 -1.45
CA ASN A 178 -1.96 -7.82 -0.44
C ASN A 178 -2.62 -8.90 0.43
N GLU A 179 -2.20 -10.16 0.32
CA GLU A 179 -2.76 -11.29 1.10
C GLU A 179 -4.30 -11.43 0.93
N ASP A 180 -4.84 -10.98 -0.23
CA ASP A 180 -6.25 -11.07 -0.59
C ASP A 180 -6.47 -12.26 -1.52
N LEU A 181 -6.35 -13.45 -0.95
CA LEU A 181 -6.32 -14.73 -1.68
C LEU A 181 -7.58 -15.57 -1.45
N LYS A 182 -8.54 -15.12 -0.65
CA LYS A 182 -9.73 -15.92 -0.28
C LYS A 182 -10.49 -16.48 -1.48
N VAL A 183 -10.61 -15.72 -2.55
CA VAL A 183 -11.30 -16.16 -3.78
C VAL A 183 -10.45 -17.20 -4.53
N VAL A 184 -9.13 -17.00 -4.57
CA VAL A 184 -8.18 -17.93 -5.20
C VAL A 184 -8.16 -19.24 -4.42
N ASP A 185 -8.05 -19.18 -3.11
CA ASP A 185 -8.02 -20.35 -2.21
C ASP A 185 -9.30 -21.17 -2.29
N ALA A 186 -10.45 -20.52 -2.45
CA ALA A 186 -11.73 -21.18 -2.59
C ALA A 186 -11.93 -21.88 -3.95
N ALA A 187 -11.12 -21.54 -4.96
CA ALA A 187 -11.19 -22.10 -6.30
C ALA A 187 -10.22 -23.28 -6.53
N ILE A 188 -9.29 -23.52 -5.61
CA ILE A 188 -8.30 -24.60 -5.61
C ILE A 188 -8.71 -25.72 -4.65
#